data_35a2f08bb677bfaf2f6709146999fe34
#
_entry.id   35a2f08bb677bfaf2f6709146999fe34
#
_cell.length_a   1.000
_cell.length_b   1.000
_cell.length_c   1.000
_cell.angle_alpha   90.00
_cell.angle_beta   90.00
_cell.angle_gamma   90.00
#
_symmetry.space_group_name_H-M   'P 1'
#
loop_
_entity.id
_entity.type
_entity.pdbx_description
1 polymer ?
#
loop_
_entity_poly.entity_id
_entity_poly.type
_entity_poly.pdbx_seq_one_letter_code
_entity_poly.pdbx_strand_id
1 'polypeptide(L)'
;MLATFYILLINPSMSKKFDSITSTVGNTPLVKIKNTTAGLNADIYAKCEFFNPLSSVKDRIGKAMIEAAERDGKIGEGSIIIEPTSGNTGIALAFVCAAKGYKLILTMPESMSVERRVLLRMLGAEIVLTPAPKGMPGAIARAGELVEEYGDKAYM
;
A
#
# COMPACT_ATOMS: atom_id res chain seq x y z
N MET A 1 -9.31 -0.43 41.75
CA MET A 1 -8.59 0.20 40.62
C MET A 1 -9.66 0.56 39.60
N LEU A 2 -10.15 1.81 39.62
CA LEU A 2 -11.21 2.28 38.71
C LEU A 2 -10.55 2.68 37.37
N ALA A 3 -10.85 1.94 36.30
CA ALA A 3 -10.48 2.33 34.97
C ALA A 3 -11.33 3.53 34.53
N THR A 4 -10.72 4.71 34.47
CA THR A 4 -11.39 5.91 33.97
C THR A 4 -11.49 5.82 32.46
N PHE A 5 -12.65 5.50 31.94
CA PHE A 5 -12.94 5.59 30.52
C PHE A 5 -13.08 7.06 30.12
N TYR A 6 -12.13 7.59 29.37
CA TYR A 6 -12.29 8.87 28.69
C TYR A 6 -13.22 8.66 27.49
N ILE A 7 -14.47 9.05 27.62
CA ILE A 7 -15.36 9.23 26.47
C ILE A 7 -14.92 10.52 25.78
N LEU A 8 -14.18 10.42 24.71
CA LEU A 8 -13.89 11.55 23.84
C LEU A 8 -15.20 11.94 23.14
N LEU A 9 -15.86 13.00 23.60
CA LEU A 9 -16.98 13.62 22.89
C LEU A 9 -16.40 14.28 21.62
N ILE A 10 -16.33 13.52 20.53
CA ILE A 10 -15.89 14.03 19.23
C ILE A 10 -17.05 14.82 18.65
N ASN A 11 -16.85 16.12 18.46
CA ASN A 11 -17.80 16.96 17.75
C ASN A 11 -17.92 16.42 16.30
N PRO A 12 -19.11 15.97 15.85
CA PRO A 12 -19.28 15.37 14.51
C PRO A 12 -18.90 16.28 13.35
N SER A 13 -18.78 17.58 13.58
CA SER A 13 -18.35 18.56 12.57
C SER A 13 -16.83 18.69 12.43
N MET A 14 -16.02 18.12 13.35
CA MET A 14 -14.57 18.35 13.41
C MET A 14 -13.71 17.14 13.09
N SER A 15 -14.24 15.91 13.13
CA SER A 15 -13.46 14.71 12.78
C SER A 15 -14.31 13.60 12.18
N LYS A 16 -13.84 13.04 11.07
CA LYS A 16 -14.43 11.82 10.49
C LYS A 16 -13.86 10.62 11.24
N LYS A 17 -14.74 9.69 11.64
CA LYS A 17 -14.35 8.38 12.14
C LYS A 17 -14.28 7.41 10.97
N PHE A 18 -13.28 6.56 10.97
CA PHE A 18 -13.07 5.53 9.96
C PHE A 18 -12.89 4.18 10.65
N ASP A 19 -13.53 3.16 10.12
CA ASP A 19 -13.43 1.79 10.66
C ASP A 19 -12.12 1.12 10.28
N SER A 20 -11.48 1.59 9.21
CA SER A 20 -10.20 1.10 8.74
C SER A 20 -9.32 2.24 8.23
N ILE A 21 -8.03 2.10 8.42
CA ILE A 21 -7.04 3.05 7.86
C ILE A 21 -7.10 3.07 6.33
N THR A 22 -7.49 1.99 5.66
CA THR A 22 -7.67 1.96 4.19
C THR A 22 -8.79 2.87 3.72
N SER A 23 -9.77 3.18 4.58
CA SER A 23 -10.86 4.12 4.28
C SER A 23 -10.40 5.57 4.22
N THR A 24 -9.20 5.88 4.70
CA THR A 24 -8.62 7.23 4.65
C THR A 24 -7.83 7.50 3.37
N VAL A 25 -7.65 6.49 2.50
CA VAL A 25 -6.96 6.65 1.23
C VAL A 25 -7.76 7.55 0.30
N GLY A 26 -7.11 8.56 -0.25
CA GLY A 26 -7.74 9.50 -1.17
C GLY A 26 -8.11 10.83 -0.52
N ASN A 27 -9.01 11.56 -1.15
CA ASN A 27 -9.41 12.93 -0.76
C ASN A 27 -8.21 13.87 -0.49
N THR A 28 -7.10 13.63 -1.18
CA THR A 28 -5.88 14.43 -1.04
C THR A 28 -6.12 15.85 -1.52
N PRO A 29 -5.53 16.86 -0.85
CA PRO A 29 -5.81 18.26 -1.16
C PRO A 29 -5.21 18.69 -2.51
N LEU A 30 -5.85 19.72 -3.09
CA LEU A 30 -5.30 20.52 -4.18
C LEU A 30 -4.77 21.84 -3.60
N VAL A 31 -3.48 22.10 -3.79
CA VAL A 31 -2.82 23.31 -3.28
C VAL A 31 -2.38 24.19 -4.45
N LYS A 32 -2.85 25.44 -4.48
CA LYS A 32 -2.46 26.39 -5.52
C LYS A 32 -0.97 26.74 -5.39
N ILE A 33 -0.25 26.59 -6.48
CA ILE A 33 1.15 27.01 -6.58
C ILE A 33 1.16 28.50 -6.93
N LYS A 34 1.78 29.33 -6.09
CA LYS A 34 1.73 30.79 -6.25
C LYS A 34 3.04 31.39 -6.79
N ASN A 35 4.18 31.07 -6.14
CA ASN A 35 5.43 31.80 -6.41
C ASN A 35 6.04 31.44 -7.76
N THR A 36 6.15 30.15 -8.08
CA THR A 36 6.75 29.68 -9.34
C THR A 36 5.85 29.87 -10.55
N THR A 37 4.58 30.20 -10.33
CA THR A 37 3.56 30.43 -11.40
C THR A 37 3.15 31.89 -11.50
N ALA A 38 3.84 32.80 -10.79
CA ALA A 38 3.55 34.23 -10.85
C ALA A 38 3.76 34.76 -12.28
N GLY A 39 2.77 35.50 -12.78
CA GLY A 39 2.80 36.06 -14.16
C GLY A 39 2.27 35.11 -15.25
N LEU A 40 1.93 33.86 -14.93
CA LEU A 40 1.24 32.98 -15.88
C LEU A 40 -0.26 33.32 -15.95
N ASN A 41 -0.83 33.24 -17.14
CA ASN A 41 -2.28 33.38 -17.34
C ASN A 41 -2.99 32.03 -17.11
N ALA A 42 -2.69 31.39 -15.98
CA ALA A 42 -3.27 30.11 -15.60
C ALA A 42 -3.13 29.87 -14.09
N ASP A 43 -4.12 29.23 -13.51
CA ASP A 43 -4.06 28.72 -12.13
C ASP A 43 -3.54 27.27 -12.12
N ILE A 44 -2.41 27.06 -11.44
CA ILE A 44 -1.77 25.74 -11.33
C ILE A 44 -1.93 25.22 -9.91
N TYR A 45 -2.37 23.96 -9.78
CA TYR A 45 -2.58 23.28 -8.49
C TYR A 45 -1.76 22.00 -8.42
N ALA A 46 -1.12 21.77 -7.28
CA ALA A 46 -0.50 20.51 -6.93
C ALA A 46 -1.51 19.59 -6.27
N LYS A 47 -1.68 18.38 -6.79
CA LYS A 47 -2.41 17.29 -6.13
C LYS A 47 -1.49 16.62 -5.12
N CYS A 48 -1.70 16.85 -3.83
CA CYS A 48 -0.78 16.45 -2.76
C CYS A 48 -0.99 14.98 -2.34
N GLU A 49 -0.56 14.04 -3.17
CA GLU A 49 -0.75 12.60 -2.94
C GLU A 49 0.03 12.04 -1.74
N PHE A 50 1.00 12.80 -1.21
CA PHE A 50 1.71 12.46 0.03
C PHE A 50 0.84 12.55 1.30
N PHE A 51 -0.39 13.06 1.20
CA PHE A 51 -1.38 12.99 2.29
C PHE A 51 -2.08 11.63 2.40
N ASN A 52 -1.84 10.70 1.48
CA ASN A 52 -2.29 9.31 1.69
C ASN A 52 -1.55 8.67 2.87
N PRO A 53 -2.11 7.62 3.52
CA PRO A 53 -1.56 7.00 4.73
C PRO A 53 -0.08 6.61 4.64
N LEU A 54 0.38 6.07 3.50
CA LEU A 54 1.78 5.71 3.26
C LEU A 54 2.50 6.74 2.38
N SER A 55 1.99 7.98 2.36
CA SER A 55 2.58 9.13 1.68
C SER A 55 2.82 8.95 0.17
N SER A 56 1.96 8.17 -0.49
CA SER A 56 2.11 7.88 -1.91
C SER A 56 0.77 7.75 -2.65
N VAL A 57 0.75 8.15 -3.92
CA VAL A 57 -0.37 7.86 -4.84
C VAL A 57 -0.61 6.35 -4.99
N LYS A 58 0.39 5.51 -4.69
CA LYS A 58 0.26 4.05 -4.80
C LYS A 58 -0.67 3.44 -3.76
N ASP A 59 -0.98 4.14 -2.67
CA ASP A 59 -2.00 3.71 -1.71
C ASP A 59 -3.35 3.51 -2.39
N ARG A 60 -3.67 4.35 -3.39
CA ARG A 60 -4.88 4.21 -4.20
C ARG A 60 -4.90 2.92 -5.01
N ILE A 61 -3.79 2.61 -5.70
CA ILE A 61 -3.72 1.43 -6.55
C ILE A 61 -3.68 0.15 -5.70
N GLY A 62 -2.90 0.12 -4.62
CA GLY A 62 -2.86 -1.03 -3.71
C GLY A 62 -4.23 -1.36 -3.14
N LYS A 63 -4.97 -0.34 -2.68
CA LYS A 63 -6.35 -0.52 -2.22
C LYS A 63 -7.26 -1.03 -3.33
N ALA A 64 -7.23 -0.40 -4.50
CA ALA A 64 -8.10 -0.77 -5.62
C ALA A 64 -7.85 -2.19 -6.13
N MET A 65 -6.60 -2.65 -6.18
CA MET A 65 -6.23 -4.00 -6.59
C MET A 65 -6.83 -5.05 -5.66
N ILE A 66 -6.63 -4.89 -4.35
CA ILE A 66 -7.14 -5.84 -3.35
C ILE A 66 -8.67 -5.84 -3.32
N GLU A 67 -9.31 -4.67 -3.30
CA GLU A 67 -10.78 -4.57 -3.29
C GLU A 67 -11.42 -5.09 -4.59
N ALA A 68 -10.76 -4.95 -5.74
CA ALA A 68 -11.21 -5.56 -6.98
C ALA A 68 -11.12 -7.08 -6.94
N ALA A 69 -10.00 -7.62 -6.46
CA ALA A 69 -9.82 -9.06 -6.35
C ALA A 69 -10.82 -9.71 -5.36
N GLU A 70 -11.14 -9.03 -4.25
CA GLU A 70 -12.21 -9.45 -3.31
C GLU A 70 -13.58 -9.47 -3.99
N ARG A 71 -13.95 -8.36 -4.64
CA ARG A 71 -15.23 -8.20 -5.32
C ARG A 71 -15.43 -9.24 -6.42
N ASP A 72 -14.35 -9.55 -7.15
CA ASP A 72 -14.37 -10.53 -8.24
C ASP A 72 -14.26 -11.98 -7.74
N GLY A 73 -14.21 -12.20 -6.42
CA GLY A 73 -14.11 -13.54 -5.81
C GLY A 73 -12.79 -14.25 -6.05
N LYS A 74 -11.73 -13.51 -6.44
CA LYS A 74 -10.40 -14.07 -6.74
C LYS A 74 -9.56 -14.29 -5.48
N ILE A 75 -9.86 -13.55 -4.42
CA ILE A 75 -9.22 -13.69 -3.12
C ILE A 75 -10.25 -13.70 -1.99
N GLY A 76 -9.92 -14.38 -0.90
CA GLY A 76 -10.74 -14.49 0.31
C GLY A 76 -9.89 -14.90 1.51
N GLU A 77 -10.51 -15.40 2.55
CA GLU A 77 -9.82 -15.85 3.75
C GLU A 77 -8.76 -16.93 3.42
N GLY A 78 -7.55 -16.73 3.90
CA GLY A 78 -6.42 -17.64 3.66
C GLY A 78 -5.71 -17.45 2.32
N SER A 79 -6.12 -16.51 1.48
CA SER A 79 -5.42 -16.18 0.24
C SER A 79 -4.04 -15.57 0.52
N ILE A 80 -3.11 -15.86 -0.37
CA ILE A 80 -1.73 -15.37 -0.33
C ILE A 80 -1.52 -14.46 -1.54
N ILE A 81 -1.28 -13.19 -1.28
CA ILE A 81 -0.99 -12.22 -2.34
C ILE A 81 0.51 -12.27 -2.66
N ILE A 82 0.86 -12.39 -3.93
CA ILE A 82 2.26 -12.45 -4.38
C ILE A 82 2.46 -11.32 -5.39
N GLU A 83 3.48 -10.47 -5.20
CA GLU A 83 3.73 -9.35 -6.10
C GLU A 83 5.23 -9.12 -6.30
N PRO A 84 5.71 -9.10 -7.57
CA PRO A 84 7.07 -8.72 -7.89
C PRO A 84 7.20 -7.19 -7.92
N THR A 85 7.66 -6.59 -6.82
CA THR A 85 7.73 -5.13 -6.73
C THR A 85 8.90 -4.67 -5.87
N SER A 86 9.45 -3.53 -6.22
CA SER A 86 10.55 -2.88 -5.49
C SER A 86 10.21 -1.46 -5.04
N GLY A 87 8.98 -1.00 -5.30
CA GLY A 87 8.60 0.40 -5.13
C GLY A 87 7.44 0.63 -4.17
N ASN A 88 6.84 1.81 -4.30
CA ASN A 88 5.70 2.24 -3.47
C ASN A 88 4.46 1.36 -3.65
N THR A 89 4.34 0.62 -4.76
CA THR A 89 3.27 -0.36 -4.97
C THR A 89 3.36 -1.48 -3.93
N GLY A 90 4.55 -2.02 -3.67
CA GLY A 90 4.75 -3.02 -2.62
C GLY A 90 4.42 -2.49 -1.23
N ILE A 91 4.79 -1.24 -0.93
CA ILE A 91 4.45 -0.59 0.35
C ILE A 91 2.92 -0.47 0.49
N ALA A 92 2.24 -0.02 -0.56
CA ALA A 92 0.78 0.11 -0.57
C ALA A 92 0.06 -1.24 -0.42
N LEU A 93 0.53 -2.28 -1.12
CA LEU A 93 -0.01 -3.63 -0.95
C LEU A 93 0.22 -4.16 0.47
N ALA A 94 1.43 -3.99 1.02
CA ALA A 94 1.73 -4.39 2.40
C ALA A 94 0.81 -3.71 3.42
N PHE A 95 0.59 -2.42 3.26
CA PHE A 95 -0.33 -1.64 4.06
C PHE A 95 -1.77 -2.18 3.99
N VAL A 96 -2.30 -2.40 2.78
CA VAL A 96 -3.68 -2.87 2.60
C VAL A 96 -3.85 -4.30 3.07
N CYS A 97 -2.89 -5.19 2.76
CA CYS A 97 -2.91 -6.58 3.21
C CYS A 97 -2.85 -6.67 4.74
N ALA A 98 -2.00 -5.87 5.40
CA ALA A 98 -1.95 -5.80 6.85
C ALA A 98 -3.30 -5.36 7.45
N ALA A 99 -3.93 -4.33 6.88
CA ALA A 99 -5.22 -3.82 7.35
C ALA A 99 -6.39 -4.80 7.14
N LYS A 100 -6.30 -5.68 6.15
CA LYS A 100 -7.35 -6.65 5.77
C LYS A 100 -7.05 -8.09 6.22
N GLY A 101 -5.87 -8.37 6.79
CA GLY A 101 -5.48 -9.70 7.28
C GLY A 101 -5.01 -10.67 6.20
N TYR A 102 -4.61 -10.19 5.03
CA TYR A 102 -4.03 -11.04 3.99
C TYR A 102 -2.54 -11.28 4.20
N LYS A 103 -2.09 -12.50 3.92
CA LYS A 103 -0.66 -12.78 3.77
C LYS A 103 -0.16 -12.15 2.48
N LEU A 104 0.97 -11.44 2.54
CA LEU A 104 1.64 -10.86 1.38
C LEU A 104 3.07 -11.37 1.27
N ILE A 105 3.45 -11.82 0.09
CA ILE A 105 4.82 -12.19 -0.28
C ILE A 105 5.27 -11.25 -1.40
N LEU A 106 6.37 -10.55 -1.17
CA LEU A 106 6.96 -9.65 -2.15
C LEU A 106 8.29 -10.21 -2.66
N THR A 107 8.42 -10.35 -3.96
CA THR A 107 9.69 -10.73 -4.56
C THR A 107 10.42 -9.48 -5.08
N MET A 108 11.71 -9.37 -4.80
CA MET A 108 12.50 -8.21 -5.22
C MET A 108 13.99 -8.54 -5.31
N PRO A 109 14.76 -7.82 -6.14
CA PRO A 109 16.21 -7.96 -6.18
C PRO A 109 16.85 -7.58 -4.83
N GLU A 110 17.88 -8.31 -4.44
CA GLU A 110 18.65 -8.03 -3.20
C GLU A 110 19.38 -6.67 -3.22
N SER A 111 19.48 -6.02 -4.38
CA SER A 111 19.99 -4.64 -4.49
C SER A 111 19.06 -3.56 -3.95
N MET A 112 17.82 -3.92 -3.57
CA MET A 112 16.90 -2.98 -2.95
C MET A 112 17.38 -2.54 -1.56
N SER A 113 17.11 -1.27 -1.21
CA SER A 113 17.60 -0.67 0.04
C SER A 113 17.11 -1.43 1.27
N VAL A 114 17.96 -1.48 2.28
CA VAL A 114 17.66 -2.17 3.55
C VAL A 114 16.46 -1.52 4.25
N GLU A 115 16.38 -0.18 4.21
CA GLU A 115 15.30 0.60 4.83
C GLU A 115 13.94 0.20 4.28
N ARG A 116 13.86 0.00 2.95
CA ARG A 116 12.63 -0.44 2.29
C ARG A 116 12.24 -1.85 2.74
N ARG A 117 13.21 -2.76 2.81
CA ARG A 117 12.96 -4.13 3.30
C ARG A 117 12.48 -4.14 4.75
N VAL A 118 13.06 -3.28 5.61
CA VAL A 118 12.62 -3.12 7.00
C VAL A 118 11.19 -2.61 7.05
N LEU A 119 10.86 -1.55 6.32
CA LEU A 119 9.50 -0.99 6.28
C LEU A 119 8.46 -2.04 5.85
N LEU A 120 8.74 -2.80 4.79
CA LEU A 120 7.84 -3.84 4.30
C LEU A 120 7.61 -4.96 5.33
N ARG A 121 8.68 -5.39 6.02
CA ARG A 121 8.57 -6.37 7.11
C ARG A 121 7.78 -5.84 8.30
N MET A 122 7.96 -4.56 8.66
CA MET A 122 7.17 -3.92 9.72
C MET A 122 5.67 -3.88 9.38
N LEU A 123 5.33 -3.80 8.09
CA LEU A 123 3.96 -3.92 7.60
C LEU A 123 3.48 -5.38 7.45
N GLY A 124 4.29 -6.35 7.87
CA GLY A 124 3.90 -7.77 7.88
C GLY A 124 4.17 -8.53 6.57
N ALA A 125 4.80 -7.91 5.57
CA ALA A 125 5.11 -8.59 4.32
C ALA A 125 6.29 -9.57 4.47
N GLU A 126 6.16 -10.75 3.89
CA GLU A 126 7.26 -11.68 3.65
C GLU A 126 8.05 -11.21 2.43
N ILE A 127 9.39 -11.23 2.51
CA ILE A 127 10.24 -10.77 1.40
C ILE A 127 11.09 -11.92 0.91
N VAL A 128 10.98 -12.23 -0.37
CA VAL A 128 11.80 -13.18 -1.09
C VAL A 128 12.78 -12.40 -1.98
N LEU A 129 14.06 -12.46 -1.63
CA LEU A 129 15.12 -11.78 -2.37
C LEU A 129 15.57 -12.64 -3.56
N THR A 130 15.83 -11.98 -4.67
CA THR A 130 16.40 -12.59 -5.88
C THR A 130 17.76 -12.00 -6.19
N PRO A 131 18.65 -12.73 -6.88
CA PRO A 131 19.99 -12.25 -7.20
C PRO A 131 19.97 -10.89 -7.92
N ALA A 132 20.78 -9.93 -7.45
CA ALA A 132 20.84 -8.58 -8.01
C ALA A 132 21.06 -8.53 -9.53
N PRO A 133 21.94 -9.37 -10.14
CA PRO A 133 22.14 -9.34 -11.59
C PRO A 133 20.91 -9.69 -12.42
N LYS A 134 19.94 -10.42 -11.84
CA LYS A 134 18.68 -10.77 -12.52
C LYS A 134 17.66 -9.63 -12.52
N GLY A 135 17.86 -8.59 -11.73
CA GLY A 135 16.98 -7.42 -11.64
C GLY A 135 15.51 -7.77 -11.46
N MET A 136 14.61 -6.92 -11.96
CA MET A 136 13.16 -7.16 -11.88
C MET A 136 12.69 -8.40 -12.65
N PRO A 137 13.24 -8.77 -13.84
CA PRO A 137 12.89 -10.04 -14.48
C PRO A 137 13.08 -11.26 -13.58
N GLY A 138 14.14 -11.29 -12.76
CA GLY A 138 14.37 -12.36 -11.78
C GLY A 138 13.32 -12.37 -10.67
N ALA A 139 12.88 -11.21 -10.20
CA ALA A 139 11.82 -11.09 -9.21
C ALA A 139 10.47 -11.57 -9.78
N ILE A 140 10.15 -11.20 -11.01
CA ILE A 140 8.92 -11.65 -11.70
C ILE A 140 8.90 -13.17 -11.87
N ALA A 141 10.01 -13.76 -12.34
CA ALA A 141 10.13 -15.21 -12.49
C ALA A 141 9.90 -15.92 -11.13
N ARG A 142 10.53 -15.43 -10.05
CA ARG A 142 10.36 -16.01 -8.71
C ARG A 142 8.94 -15.86 -8.18
N ALA A 143 8.25 -14.75 -8.49
CA ALA A 143 6.84 -14.61 -8.15
C ALA A 143 5.97 -15.68 -8.84
N GLY A 144 6.20 -15.93 -10.13
CA GLY A 144 5.51 -17.00 -10.87
C GLY A 144 5.74 -18.40 -10.25
N GLU A 145 7.00 -18.73 -9.90
CA GLU A 145 7.32 -19.98 -9.20
C GLU A 145 6.55 -20.11 -7.87
N LEU A 146 6.46 -19.01 -7.09
CA LEU A 146 5.71 -19.02 -5.84
C LEU A 146 4.20 -19.20 -6.06
N VAL A 147 3.64 -18.63 -7.13
CA VAL A 147 2.23 -18.87 -7.49
C VAL A 147 2.01 -20.35 -7.75
N GLU A 148 2.89 -21.02 -8.48
CA GLU A 148 2.82 -22.46 -8.71
C GLU A 148 2.97 -23.27 -7.41
N GLU A 149 3.93 -22.88 -6.54
CA GLU A 149 4.18 -23.54 -5.24
C GLU A 149 2.96 -23.47 -4.31
N TYR A 150 2.24 -22.32 -4.26
CA TYR A 150 1.08 -22.10 -3.39
C TYR A 150 -0.25 -22.52 -4.03
N GLY A 151 -0.29 -22.73 -5.35
CA GLY A 151 -1.45 -23.17 -6.09
C GLY A 151 -2.67 -22.29 -5.90
N ASP A 152 -3.84 -22.87 -5.66
CA ASP A 152 -5.13 -22.17 -5.56
C ASP A 152 -5.20 -21.10 -4.45
N LYS A 153 -4.24 -21.10 -3.52
CA LYS A 153 -4.17 -20.06 -2.48
C LYS A 153 -3.48 -18.80 -2.93
N ALA A 154 -2.74 -18.85 -4.03
CA ALA A 154 -1.94 -17.74 -4.52
C ALA A 154 -2.73 -16.85 -5.47
N TYR A 155 -2.51 -15.54 -5.36
CA TYR A 155 -3.00 -14.53 -6.29
C TYR A 155 -1.89 -13.52 -6.61
N MET A 156 -1.63 -13.29 -7.90
CA MET A 156 -0.64 -12.33 -8.40
C MET A 156 -1.31 -11.28 -9.29
#